data_13076793ade7ea963070c65e154dd0c1
#
_entry.id   13076793ade7ea963070c65e154dd0c1
#
_cell.length_a   1.000
_cell.length_b   1.000
_cell.length_c   1.000
_cell.angle_alpha   90.00
_cell.angle_beta   90.00
_cell.angle_gamma   90.00
#
_symmetry.space_group_name_H-M   'P 1'
#
loop_
_entity.id
_entity.type
_entity.pdbx_description
1 polymer ?
#
loop_
_entity_poly.entity_id
_entity_poly.type
_entity_poly.pdbx_seq_one_letter_code
_entity_poly.pdbx_strand_id
1 'polypeptide(L)'
;MSTRPSLEIAVRANAVLGEGPTWDAAARRLIWVDILSSRVHTYDPATGRRTTLATEQHVGAAKPRAGGGLVVNLRDGIGVYGADGGFDWLLREAVPGRRGNDAAVAPDGALWAGTMRYDETAGGGTLSRIGADGSPAEFLPEVTVSNGIGWSPDGRLMYYIDTPTRRIDVFDVDDADGPVVAGRRPFAEVEKGAGFPDGLCVDADGAVWVALWDGAAIRRYAPDGTLDRVVELPFPRPTACAFGGADLTDLYLTSARAGLGAFAPPLAGSLLVIEGAGQGLAQPAFAG
;
A
#
# COMPACT_ATOMS: atom_id res chain seq x y z
N MET A 1 -0.26 -9.25 31.92
CA MET A 1 -1.02 -8.02 31.65
C MET A 1 -0.73 -7.66 30.21
N SER A 2 -1.68 -7.86 29.31
CA SER A 2 -1.52 -7.42 27.89
C SER A 2 -1.61 -5.90 27.87
N THR A 3 -0.48 -5.23 27.73
CA THR A 3 -0.46 -3.79 27.43
C THR A 3 -1.11 -3.63 26.06
N ARG A 4 -2.19 -2.84 25.96
CA ARG A 4 -2.71 -2.43 24.65
C ARG A 4 -1.56 -1.75 23.91
N PRO A 5 -1.27 -2.12 22.66
CA PRO A 5 -0.23 -1.45 21.88
C PRO A 5 -0.57 0.05 21.82
N SER A 6 0.40 0.90 22.14
CA SER A 6 0.20 2.35 22.10
C SER A 6 0.22 2.80 20.64
N LEU A 7 -0.83 3.56 20.27
CA LEU A 7 -0.85 4.27 18.98
C LEU A 7 -0.14 5.60 19.15
N GLU A 8 0.96 5.80 18.42
CA GLU A 8 1.76 7.02 18.50
C GLU A 8 1.79 7.78 17.16
N ILE A 9 2.12 9.05 17.22
CA ILE A 9 2.24 9.89 16.02
C ILE A 9 3.69 9.88 15.57
N ALA A 10 3.98 9.19 14.48
CA ALA A 10 5.29 9.25 13.85
C ALA A 10 5.49 10.60 13.13
N VAL A 11 4.48 11.06 12.35
CA VAL A 11 4.55 12.32 11.61
C VAL A 11 3.19 13.01 11.53
N ARG A 12 3.08 14.26 12.01
CA ARG A 12 1.92 15.12 11.72
C ARG A 12 2.08 15.73 10.31
N ALA A 13 1.61 15.01 9.30
CA ALA A 13 1.82 15.39 7.91
C ALA A 13 0.68 16.23 7.32
N ASN A 14 -0.53 16.13 7.88
CA ASN A 14 -1.76 16.70 7.33
C ASN A 14 -2.00 16.31 5.86
N ALA A 15 -1.65 15.08 5.50
CA ALA A 15 -1.80 14.55 4.16
C ALA A 15 -3.26 14.63 3.71
N VAL A 16 -3.48 15.05 2.48
CA VAL A 16 -4.82 15.03 1.88
C VAL A 16 -5.26 13.59 1.69
N LEU A 17 -4.38 12.77 1.09
CA LEU A 17 -4.59 11.34 0.91
C LEU A 17 -3.25 10.62 1.13
N GLY A 18 -2.91 10.40 2.42
CA GLY A 18 -1.71 9.67 2.80
C GLY A 18 -1.90 8.19 2.49
N GLU A 19 -0.91 7.54 1.80
CA GLU A 19 -1.06 6.19 1.25
C GLU A 19 0.26 5.44 1.12
N GLY A 20 0.13 4.15 0.84
CA GLY A 20 1.16 3.25 0.36
C GLY A 20 2.43 3.16 1.20
N PRO A 21 2.36 3.06 2.56
CA PRO A 21 3.55 2.99 3.38
C PRO A 21 4.38 1.76 3.01
N THR A 22 5.69 1.92 2.95
CA THR A 22 6.63 0.86 2.60
C THR A 22 7.92 1.05 3.37
N TRP A 23 8.41 0.01 4.03
CA TRP A 23 9.68 0.05 4.71
C TRP A 23 10.83 -0.26 3.74
N ASP A 24 11.70 0.73 3.52
CA ASP A 24 12.96 0.58 2.81
C ASP A 24 14.02 0.07 3.80
N ALA A 25 14.22 -1.25 3.84
CA ALA A 25 15.13 -1.88 4.78
C ALA A 25 16.60 -1.50 4.52
N ALA A 26 16.97 -1.25 3.26
CA ALA A 26 18.34 -0.88 2.89
C ALA A 26 18.68 0.53 3.40
N ALA A 27 17.76 1.48 3.28
CA ALA A 27 17.92 2.84 3.76
C ALA A 27 17.38 3.07 5.19
N ARG A 28 16.76 2.04 5.82
CA ARG A 28 16.19 2.08 7.18
C ARG A 28 15.22 3.23 7.38
N ARG A 29 14.31 3.42 6.45
CA ARG A 29 13.32 4.50 6.46
C ARG A 29 11.98 4.04 5.93
N LEU A 30 10.91 4.69 6.38
CA LEU A 30 9.59 4.52 5.80
C LEU A 30 9.45 5.46 4.58
N ILE A 31 8.87 4.94 3.50
CA ILE A 31 8.42 5.69 2.32
C ILE A 31 6.91 5.67 2.34
N TRP A 32 6.24 6.77 2.02
CA TRP A 32 4.79 6.85 1.85
C TRP A 32 4.43 8.05 0.95
N VAL A 33 3.21 8.10 0.46
CA VAL A 33 2.79 9.15 -0.48
C VAL A 33 1.64 10.00 0.08
N ASP A 34 1.52 11.25 -0.40
CA ASP A 34 0.30 12.02 -0.38
C ASP A 34 -0.16 12.18 -1.82
N ILE A 35 -1.11 11.31 -2.23
CA ILE A 35 -1.51 11.14 -3.63
C ILE A 35 -1.93 12.46 -4.24
N LEU A 36 -2.90 13.12 -3.61
CA LEU A 36 -3.53 14.33 -4.16
C LEU A 36 -2.66 15.57 -4.05
N SER A 37 -1.61 15.53 -3.23
CA SER A 37 -0.60 16.58 -3.14
C SER A 37 0.61 16.34 -4.03
N SER A 38 0.66 15.23 -4.79
CA SER A 38 1.79 14.84 -5.64
C SER A 38 3.10 14.81 -4.87
N ARG A 39 3.15 14.06 -3.76
CA ARG A 39 4.31 14.02 -2.86
C ARG A 39 4.66 12.60 -2.45
N VAL A 40 5.95 12.30 -2.49
CA VAL A 40 6.55 11.15 -1.80
C VAL A 40 7.28 11.65 -0.57
N HIS A 41 7.00 11.05 0.56
CA HIS A 41 7.63 11.35 1.84
C HIS A 41 8.54 10.21 2.27
N THR A 42 9.61 10.55 2.98
CA THR A 42 10.40 9.56 3.72
C THR A 42 10.47 9.96 5.18
N TYR A 43 10.58 8.96 6.06
CA TYR A 43 10.72 9.14 7.50
C TYR A 43 11.71 8.12 8.06
N ASP A 44 12.72 8.62 8.74
CA ASP A 44 13.67 7.81 9.50
C ASP A 44 13.28 7.85 10.99
N PRO A 45 12.77 6.75 11.55
CA PRO A 45 12.31 6.72 12.94
C PRO A 45 13.45 6.86 13.96
N ALA A 46 14.68 6.48 13.60
CA ALA A 46 15.82 6.59 14.52
C ALA A 46 16.27 8.03 14.76
N THR A 47 16.07 8.90 13.76
CA THR A 47 16.51 10.32 13.83
C THR A 47 15.36 11.32 13.82
N GLY A 48 14.14 10.87 13.51
CA GLY A 48 12.98 11.72 13.27
C GLY A 48 13.08 12.54 11.97
N ARG A 49 14.10 12.29 11.13
CA ARG A 49 14.33 13.04 9.89
C ARG A 49 13.25 12.69 8.86
N ARG A 50 12.75 13.74 8.21
CA ARG A 50 11.77 13.65 7.14
C ARG A 50 12.30 14.34 5.88
N THR A 51 11.98 13.77 4.72
CA THR A 51 12.18 14.42 3.43
C THR A 51 10.90 14.34 2.60
N THR A 52 10.77 15.21 1.62
CA THR A 52 9.63 15.23 0.70
C THR A 52 10.16 15.46 -0.71
N LEU A 53 9.73 14.61 -1.62
CA LEU A 53 9.95 14.74 -3.05
C LEU A 53 8.62 15.15 -3.70
N ALA A 54 8.60 16.23 -4.45
CA ALA A 54 7.46 16.58 -5.31
C ALA A 54 7.53 15.76 -6.59
N THR A 55 6.41 15.15 -6.97
CA THR A 55 6.31 14.36 -8.20
C THR A 55 5.65 15.16 -9.31
N GLU A 56 5.85 14.78 -10.55
CA GLU A 56 5.32 15.44 -11.75
C GLU A 56 3.78 15.39 -11.80
N GLN A 57 3.21 14.39 -11.14
CA GLN A 57 1.77 14.10 -11.18
C GLN A 57 1.32 13.51 -9.85
N HIS A 58 0.00 13.29 -9.68
CA HIS A 58 -0.51 12.47 -8.57
C HIS A 58 0.20 11.11 -8.55
N VAL A 59 0.67 10.71 -7.36
CA VAL A 59 1.44 9.49 -7.13
C VAL A 59 0.68 8.54 -6.22
N GLY A 60 0.25 7.40 -6.75
CA GLY A 60 -0.53 6.40 -6.01
C GLY A 60 0.33 5.58 -5.05
N ALA A 61 1.55 5.25 -5.46
CA ALA A 61 2.51 4.51 -4.64
C ALA A 61 3.95 4.84 -5.02
N ALA A 62 4.88 4.62 -4.08
CA ALA A 62 6.32 4.72 -4.29
C ALA A 62 7.01 3.54 -3.58
N LYS A 63 7.87 2.83 -4.29
CA LYS A 63 8.58 1.65 -3.77
C LYS A 63 10.09 1.80 -4.02
N PRO A 64 10.95 1.24 -3.15
CA PRO A 64 12.40 1.25 -3.38
C PRO A 64 12.76 0.41 -4.61
N ARG A 65 13.83 0.81 -5.31
CA ARG A 65 14.46 0.07 -6.39
C ARG A 65 15.74 -0.62 -5.93
N ALA A 66 16.00 -1.81 -6.45
CA ALA A 66 17.22 -2.57 -6.15
C ALA A 66 18.50 -1.81 -6.58
N GLY A 67 18.44 -1.06 -7.68
CA GLY A 67 19.51 -0.19 -8.17
C GLY A 67 19.61 1.18 -7.47
N GLY A 68 18.79 1.41 -6.42
CA GLY A 68 18.65 2.69 -5.74
C GLY A 68 17.62 3.61 -6.37
N GLY A 69 17.14 4.58 -5.59
CA GLY A 69 16.03 5.45 -6.00
C GLY A 69 14.66 4.82 -5.79
N LEU A 70 13.67 5.26 -6.56
CA LEU A 70 12.26 4.88 -6.38
C LEU A 70 11.63 4.49 -7.71
N VAL A 71 10.73 3.50 -7.72
CA VAL A 71 9.70 3.33 -8.73
C VAL A 71 8.40 3.91 -8.19
N VAL A 72 7.65 4.63 -9.03
CA VAL A 72 6.43 5.35 -8.64
C VAL A 72 5.28 5.03 -9.60
N ASN A 73 4.10 4.77 -9.03
CA ASN A 73 2.85 4.60 -9.78
C ASN A 73 2.16 5.96 -9.89
N LEU A 74 2.30 6.62 -11.04
CA LEU A 74 1.81 7.95 -11.30
C LEU A 74 0.43 7.94 -12.00
N ARG A 75 -0.13 9.13 -12.22
CA ARG A 75 -1.39 9.28 -12.97
C ARG A 75 -1.30 8.68 -14.37
N ASP A 76 -0.22 8.96 -15.10
CA ASP A 76 -0.08 8.61 -16.52
C ASP A 76 0.88 7.42 -16.74
N GLY A 77 1.14 6.59 -15.71
CA GLY A 77 1.99 5.40 -15.86
C GLY A 77 3.00 5.22 -14.72
N ILE A 78 4.05 4.47 -15.02
CA ILE A 78 5.12 4.12 -14.08
C ILE A 78 6.35 4.96 -14.36
N GLY A 79 6.80 5.71 -13.36
CA GLY A 79 8.04 6.48 -13.42
C GLY A 79 9.12 5.91 -12.51
N VAL A 80 10.36 6.32 -12.73
CA VAL A 80 11.50 6.01 -11.87
C VAL A 80 12.25 7.27 -11.51
N TYR A 81 12.63 7.38 -10.24
CA TYR A 81 13.61 8.35 -9.77
C TYR A 81 14.93 7.63 -9.53
N GLY A 82 16.01 8.10 -10.15
CA GLY A 82 17.36 7.62 -9.86
C GLY A 82 17.83 8.03 -8.45
N ALA A 83 18.93 7.43 -8.01
CA ALA A 83 19.58 7.81 -6.74
C ALA A 83 20.07 9.29 -6.73
N ASP A 84 20.29 9.86 -7.89
CA ASP A 84 20.63 11.28 -8.12
C ASP A 84 19.41 12.21 -8.11
N GLY A 85 18.19 11.64 -8.04
CA GLY A 85 16.92 12.37 -8.09
C GLY A 85 16.41 12.67 -9.51
N GLY A 86 17.11 12.22 -10.55
CA GLY A 86 16.65 12.31 -11.95
C GLY A 86 15.38 11.48 -12.17
N PHE A 87 14.44 12.00 -12.95
CA PHE A 87 13.18 11.33 -13.27
C PHE A 87 13.15 10.84 -14.71
N ASP A 88 12.71 9.59 -14.91
CA ASP A 88 12.43 9.00 -16.21
C ASP A 88 11.12 8.19 -16.18
N TRP A 89 10.47 8.11 -17.34
CA TRP A 89 9.35 7.19 -17.53
C TRP A 89 9.84 5.77 -17.81
N LEU A 90 9.41 4.81 -16.99
CA LEU A 90 9.58 3.39 -17.29
C LEU A 90 8.48 2.89 -18.23
N LEU A 91 7.23 3.31 -17.97
CA LEU A 91 6.07 3.04 -18.81
C LEU A 91 5.14 4.26 -18.76
N ARG A 92 4.77 4.81 -19.93
CA ARG A 92 3.81 5.91 -19.98
C ARG A 92 2.56 5.50 -20.74
N GLU A 93 1.44 5.53 -20.03
CA GLU A 93 0.12 5.15 -20.56
C GLU A 93 -0.95 6.06 -19.97
N ALA A 94 -1.16 7.22 -20.58
CA ALA A 94 -2.15 8.20 -20.12
C ALA A 94 -3.56 7.81 -20.56
N VAL A 95 -4.45 7.60 -19.60
CA VAL A 95 -5.88 7.38 -19.87
C VAL A 95 -6.68 8.49 -19.17
N PRO A 96 -7.48 9.29 -19.93
CA PRO A 96 -8.23 10.39 -19.36
C PRO A 96 -9.12 9.98 -18.18
N GLY A 97 -9.02 10.70 -17.07
CA GLY A 97 -9.79 10.44 -15.86
C GLY A 97 -9.32 9.25 -15.02
N ARG A 98 -8.27 8.52 -15.42
CA ARG A 98 -7.64 7.43 -14.67
C ARG A 98 -6.38 7.93 -13.95
N ARG A 99 -5.99 7.29 -12.87
CA ARG A 99 -4.72 7.50 -12.16
C ARG A 99 -4.17 6.18 -11.60
N GLY A 100 -2.88 6.16 -11.32
CA GLY A 100 -2.29 5.16 -10.47
C GLY A 100 -2.91 5.20 -9.05
N ASN A 101 -3.07 4.03 -8.44
CA ASN A 101 -3.45 3.85 -7.04
C ASN A 101 -2.41 2.98 -6.34
N ASP A 102 -2.79 2.02 -5.50
CA ASP A 102 -1.82 1.22 -4.77
C ASP A 102 -0.94 0.36 -5.68
N ALA A 103 0.24 0.04 -5.20
CA ALA A 103 1.18 -0.86 -5.86
C ALA A 103 2.04 -1.58 -4.82
N ALA A 104 2.51 -2.78 -5.16
CA ALA A 104 3.43 -3.55 -4.34
C ALA A 104 4.49 -4.24 -5.21
N VAL A 105 5.66 -4.51 -4.64
CA VAL A 105 6.69 -5.29 -5.30
C VAL A 105 6.53 -6.75 -4.88
N ALA A 106 6.44 -7.63 -5.87
CA ALA A 106 6.32 -9.07 -5.65
C ALA A 106 7.68 -9.68 -5.24
N PRO A 107 7.68 -10.90 -4.68
CA PRO A 107 8.91 -11.60 -4.30
C PRO A 107 9.93 -11.76 -5.44
N ASP A 108 9.49 -11.83 -6.71
CA ASP A 108 10.32 -11.89 -7.91
C ASP A 108 10.89 -10.52 -8.35
N GLY A 109 10.58 -9.45 -7.62
CA GLY A 109 11.02 -8.08 -7.90
C GLY A 109 10.20 -7.33 -8.95
N ALA A 110 9.11 -7.89 -9.49
CA ALA A 110 8.20 -7.18 -10.38
C ALA A 110 7.29 -6.23 -9.60
N LEU A 111 6.91 -5.10 -10.21
CA LEU A 111 5.92 -4.19 -9.65
C LEU A 111 4.51 -4.62 -10.06
N TRP A 112 3.62 -4.81 -9.09
CA TRP A 112 2.19 -4.92 -9.32
C TRP A 112 1.56 -3.56 -9.07
N ALA A 113 0.99 -2.97 -10.11
CA ALA A 113 0.50 -1.60 -10.11
C ALA A 113 -0.99 -1.55 -10.44
N GLY A 114 -1.74 -1.00 -9.51
CA GLY A 114 -3.17 -0.78 -9.63
C GLY A 114 -3.51 0.61 -10.16
N THR A 115 -4.62 0.71 -10.88
CA THR A 115 -5.20 1.97 -11.33
C THR A 115 -6.65 2.09 -10.90
N MET A 116 -7.17 3.31 -10.93
CA MET A 116 -8.59 3.63 -10.73
C MET A 116 -8.97 4.90 -11.48
N ARG A 117 -10.26 5.11 -11.68
CA ARG A 117 -10.75 6.41 -12.13
C ARG A 117 -10.95 7.38 -10.96
N TYR A 118 -10.78 8.68 -11.20
CA TYR A 118 -11.07 9.72 -10.19
C TYR A 118 -12.54 9.75 -9.76
N ASP A 119 -13.45 9.38 -10.67
CA ASP A 119 -14.90 9.32 -10.43
C ASP A 119 -15.36 7.95 -9.89
N GLU A 120 -14.42 7.04 -9.64
CA GLU A 120 -14.66 5.68 -9.14
C GLU A 120 -15.64 4.88 -10.00
N THR A 121 -15.75 5.20 -11.31
CA THR A 121 -16.59 4.44 -12.24
C THR A 121 -16.20 2.95 -12.17
N ALA A 122 -17.21 2.11 -11.98
CA ALA A 122 -17.04 0.65 -11.86
C ALA A 122 -16.32 0.07 -13.10
N GLY A 123 -15.30 -0.76 -12.85
CA GLY A 123 -14.51 -1.39 -13.91
C GLY A 123 -13.59 -0.45 -14.68
N GLY A 124 -13.38 0.80 -14.19
CA GLY A 124 -12.60 1.80 -14.91
C GLY A 124 -11.08 1.76 -14.68
N GLY A 125 -10.61 0.88 -13.83
CA GLY A 125 -9.21 0.64 -13.50
C GLY A 125 -8.73 -0.75 -13.89
N THR A 126 -7.46 -1.02 -13.61
CA THR A 126 -6.79 -2.30 -13.91
C THR A 126 -5.80 -2.65 -12.79
N LEU A 127 -5.40 -3.93 -12.71
CA LEU A 127 -4.20 -4.38 -12.02
C LEU A 127 -3.26 -4.98 -13.06
N SER A 128 -2.01 -4.49 -13.11
CA SER A 128 -1.00 -4.95 -14.05
C SER A 128 0.29 -5.32 -13.34
N ARG A 129 0.98 -6.34 -13.83
CA ARG A 129 2.36 -6.70 -13.46
C ARG A 129 3.31 -5.99 -14.41
N ILE A 130 4.29 -5.29 -13.86
CA ILE A 130 5.32 -4.54 -14.61
C ILE A 130 6.67 -5.23 -14.36
N GLY A 131 7.27 -5.74 -15.42
CA GLY A 131 8.60 -6.35 -15.36
C GLY A 131 9.70 -5.34 -15.06
N ALA A 132 10.90 -5.84 -14.74
CA ALA A 132 12.08 -5.02 -14.49
C ALA A 132 12.46 -4.12 -15.68
N ASP A 133 12.15 -4.55 -16.89
CA ASP A 133 12.35 -3.83 -18.15
C ASP A 133 11.22 -2.83 -18.49
N GLY A 134 10.22 -2.70 -17.62
CA GLY A 134 9.03 -1.88 -17.82
C GLY A 134 7.94 -2.53 -18.67
N SER A 135 8.10 -3.78 -19.09
CA SER A 135 7.07 -4.50 -19.85
C SER A 135 5.82 -4.72 -19.02
N PRO A 136 4.63 -4.25 -19.47
CA PRO A 136 3.38 -4.46 -18.77
C PRO A 136 2.74 -5.79 -19.17
N ALA A 137 2.14 -6.46 -18.18
CA ALA A 137 1.20 -7.55 -18.39
C ALA A 137 -0.06 -7.27 -17.58
N GLU A 138 -1.17 -6.95 -18.24
CA GLU A 138 -2.45 -6.76 -17.57
C GLU A 138 -2.92 -8.09 -16.98
N PHE A 139 -3.25 -8.08 -15.69
CA PHE A 139 -3.69 -9.25 -14.94
C PHE A 139 -5.20 -9.23 -14.68
N LEU A 140 -5.71 -8.11 -14.12
CA LEU A 140 -7.13 -7.92 -13.91
C LEU A 140 -7.58 -6.67 -14.65
N PRO A 141 -8.37 -6.80 -15.71
CA PRO A 141 -9.14 -5.70 -16.28
C PRO A 141 -10.36 -5.40 -15.39
N GLU A 142 -11.01 -4.27 -15.66
CA GLU A 142 -12.31 -3.91 -15.05
C GLU A 142 -12.32 -3.87 -13.52
N VAL A 143 -11.19 -3.48 -12.91
CA VAL A 143 -11.09 -3.18 -11.48
C VAL A 143 -11.71 -1.80 -11.22
N THR A 144 -12.35 -1.62 -10.07
CA THR A 144 -12.96 -0.31 -9.74
C THR A 144 -11.99 0.59 -8.99
N VAL A 145 -11.52 0.13 -7.82
CA VAL A 145 -10.53 0.83 -6.98
C VAL A 145 -9.48 -0.18 -6.56
N SER A 146 -8.43 -0.33 -7.39
CA SER A 146 -7.33 -1.25 -7.12
C SER A 146 -6.55 -0.80 -5.90
N ASN A 147 -6.59 -1.58 -4.83
CA ASN A 147 -5.98 -1.30 -3.55
C ASN A 147 -5.09 -2.46 -3.08
N GLY A 148 -5.05 -2.74 -1.80
CA GLY A 148 -4.11 -3.58 -1.12
C GLY A 148 -3.63 -4.81 -1.89
N ILE A 149 -2.31 -4.97 -1.98
CA ILE A 149 -1.62 -6.07 -2.65
C ILE A 149 -0.55 -6.60 -1.70
N GLY A 150 -0.48 -7.92 -1.52
CA GLY A 150 0.56 -8.53 -0.68
C GLY A 150 0.71 -10.02 -0.92
N TRP A 151 1.78 -10.60 -0.41
CA TRP A 151 2.08 -12.03 -0.59
C TRP A 151 2.23 -12.73 0.74
N SER A 152 1.89 -14.02 0.78
CA SER A 152 2.20 -14.88 1.92
C SER A 152 3.71 -14.98 2.14
N PRO A 153 4.17 -15.36 3.36
CA PRO A 153 5.59 -15.44 3.68
C PRO A 153 6.39 -16.37 2.76
N ASP A 154 5.75 -17.41 2.24
CA ASP A 154 6.33 -18.37 1.29
C ASP A 154 6.18 -17.96 -0.18
N GLY A 155 5.54 -16.82 -0.46
CA GLY A 155 5.29 -16.28 -1.80
C GLY A 155 4.23 -17.03 -2.62
N ARG A 156 3.60 -18.09 -2.07
CA ARG A 156 2.67 -18.95 -2.82
C ARG A 156 1.24 -18.43 -2.93
N LEU A 157 0.91 -17.40 -2.15
CA LEU A 157 -0.39 -16.75 -2.21
C LEU A 157 -0.21 -15.26 -2.46
N MET A 158 -1.06 -14.67 -3.31
CA MET A 158 -1.20 -13.24 -3.48
C MET A 158 -2.56 -12.80 -2.95
N TYR A 159 -2.59 -11.83 -2.04
CA TYR A 159 -3.80 -11.17 -1.55
C TYR A 159 -4.05 -9.88 -2.31
N TYR A 160 -5.31 -9.60 -2.60
CA TYR A 160 -5.69 -8.43 -3.38
C TYR A 160 -7.05 -7.86 -2.96
N ILE A 161 -7.16 -6.53 -3.04
CA ILE A 161 -8.38 -5.78 -2.73
C ILE A 161 -8.81 -4.92 -3.93
N ASP A 162 -10.02 -5.14 -4.40
CA ASP A 162 -10.81 -4.15 -5.14
C ASP A 162 -11.86 -3.60 -4.19
N THR A 163 -11.64 -2.41 -3.67
CA THR A 163 -12.33 -1.83 -2.51
C THR A 163 -13.86 -1.95 -2.52
N PRO A 164 -14.58 -1.62 -3.62
CA PRO A 164 -16.04 -1.70 -3.64
C PRO A 164 -16.60 -3.11 -3.47
N THR A 165 -15.79 -4.14 -3.71
CA THR A 165 -16.19 -5.54 -3.52
C THR A 165 -16.35 -5.92 -2.05
N ARG A 166 -15.77 -5.14 -1.13
CA ARG A 166 -15.67 -5.40 0.32
C ARG A 166 -14.98 -6.71 0.66
N ARG A 167 -14.17 -7.25 -0.26
CA ARG A 167 -13.46 -8.50 -0.11
C ARG A 167 -11.95 -8.29 -0.16
N ILE A 168 -11.26 -9.16 0.56
CA ILE A 168 -9.90 -9.52 0.30
C ILE A 168 -9.97 -10.82 -0.51
N ASP A 169 -9.49 -10.80 -1.74
CA ASP A 169 -9.37 -12.00 -2.57
C ASP A 169 -7.96 -12.59 -2.40
N VAL A 170 -7.83 -13.88 -2.62
CA VAL A 170 -6.56 -14.59 -2.65
C VAL A 170 -6.41 -15.35 -3.96
N PHE A 171 -5.17 -15.39 -4.47
CA PHE A 171 -4.76 -16.12 -5.67
C PHE A 171 -3.63 -17.09 -5.31
N ASP A 172 -3.55 -18.19 -6.03
CA ASP A 172 -2.39 -19.08 -5.99
C ASP A 172 -1.28 -18.53 -6.90
N VAL A 173 -0.04 -18.59 -6.45
CA VAL A 173 1.15 -18.19 -7.19
C VAL A 173 2.00 -19.43 -7.46
N ASP A 174 2.28 -19.70 -8.73
CA ASP A 174 3.16 -20.78 -9.18
C ASP A 174 4.33 -20.18 -9.95
N ASP A 175 5.54 -20.48 -9.50
CA ASP A 175 6.80 -19.96 -10.06
C ASP A 175 7.55 -20.99 -10.92
N ALA A 176 7.00 -22.20 -11.14
CA ALA A 176 7.71 -23.31 -11.79
C ALA A 176 8.20 -22.97 -13.22
N ASP A 177 7.41 -22.18 -13.97
CA ASP A 177 7.72 -21.73 -15.34
C ASP A 177 7.65 -20.19 -15.49
N GLY A 178 7.84 -19.47 -14.40
CA GLY A 178 7.59 -18.03 -14.24
C GLY A 178 6.29 -17.75 -13.50
N PRO A 179 6.16 -16.58 -12.85
CA PRO A 179 5.07 -16.33 -11.90
C PRO A 179 3.71 -16.34 -12.61
N VAL A 180 2.98 -17.43 -12.42
CA VAL A 180 1.58 -17.59 -12.84
C VAL A 180 0.70 -17.34 -11.61
N VAL A 181 -0.19 -16.35 -11.69
CA VAL A 181 -1.15 -16.02 -10.64
C VAL A 181 -2.54 -16.42 -11.11
N ALA A 182 -3.23 -17.29 -10.38
CA ALA A 182 -4.50 -17.88 -10.78
C ALA A 182 -5.39 -18.23 -9.57
N GLY A 183 -6.52 -18.86 -9.79
CA GLY A 183 -7.34 -19.44 -8.73
C GLY A 183 -8.00 -18.42 -7.81
N ARG A 184 -8.45 -17.24 -8.33
CA ARG A 184 -9.11 -16.20 -7.54
C ARG A 184 -10.26 -16.73 -6.69
N ARG A 185 -10.20 -16.48 -5.39
CA ARG A 185 -11.25 -16.85 -4.43
C ARG A 185 -11.32 -15.85 -3.27
N PRO A 186 -12.47 -15.71 -2.60
CA PRO A 186 -12.57 -14.92 -1.38
C PRO A 186 -11.64 -15.46 -0.29
N PHE A 187 -10.89 -14.59 0.37
CA PHE A 187 -10.12 -14.87 1.57
C PHE A 187 -10.87 -14.40 2.81
N ALA A 188 -11.33 -13.14 2.80
CA ALA A 188 -12.14 -12.56 3.87
C ALA A 188 -13.10 -11.50 3.32
N GLU A 189 -14.17 -11.22 4.05
CA GLU A 189 -15.14 -10.19 3.72
C GLU A 189 -15.25 -9.16 4.86
N VAL A 190 -15.39 -7.88 4.48
CA VAL A 190 -15.67 -6.79 5.38
C VAL A 190 -17.17 -6.52 5.34
N GLU A 191 -17.86 -6.74 6.45
CA GLU A 191 -19.31 -6.57 6.56
C GLU A 191 -19.75 -5.12 6.33
N LYS A 192 -21.00 -4.94 5.89
CA LYS A 192 -21.56 -3.60 5.66
C LYS A 192 -21.59 -2.81 6.98
N GLY A 193 -21.12 -1.56 6.90
CA GLY A 193 -21.06 -0.66 8.06
C GLY A 193 -19.72 -0.65 8.80
N ALA A 194 -18.81 -1.59 8.50
CA ALA A 194 -17.46 -1.61 9.10
C ALA A 194 -16.42 -0.82 8.32
N GLY A 195 -16.81 -0.09 7.29
CA GLY A 195 -15.91 0.59 6.36
C GLY A 195 -15.64 -0.21 5.10
N PHE A 196 -14.62 0.17 4.36
CA PHE A 196 -14.21 -0.47 3.10
C PHE A 196 -12.76 -0.93 3.21
N PRO A 197 -12.40 -2.14 2.78
CA PRO A 197 -11.01 -2.59 2.78
C PRO A 197 -10.20 -1.74 1.79
N ASP A 198 -9.03 -1.30 2.24
CA ASP A 198 -8.14 -0.39 1.53
C ASP A 198 -6.75 -1.02 1.38
N GLY A 199 -5.66 -0.40 1.81
CA GLY A 199 -4.33 -0.97 1.77
C GLY A 199 -4.14 -2.11 2.77
N LEU A 200 -3.28 -3.06 2.42
CA LEU A 200 -2.95 -4.24 3.25
C LEU A 200 -1.45 -4.46 3.39
N CYS A 201 -1.07 -5.22 4.41
CA CYS A 201 0.23 -5.89 4.50
C CYS A 201 0.08 -7.29 5.11
N VAL A 202 1.10 -8.13 4.94
CA VAL A 202 1.13 -9.50 5.50
C VAL A 202 2.23 -9.59 6.54
N ASP A 203 1.95 -10.22 7.68
CA ASP A 203 2.94 -10.44 8.72
C ASP A 203 3.67 -11.80 8.58
N ALA A 204 4.67 -12.04 9.42
CA ALA A 204 5.47 -13.24 9.37
C ALA A 204 4.70 -14.53 9.73
N ASP A 205 3.58 -14.40 10.43
CA ASP A 205 2.67 -15.52 10.71
C ASP A 205 1.74 -15.83 9.51
N GLY A 206 1.80 -15.02 8.43
CA GLY A 206 0.93 -15.13 7.26
C GLY A 206 -0.44 -14.47 7.45
N ALA A 207 -0.64 -13.72 8.53
CA ALA A 207 -1.88 -12.99 8.74
C ALA A 207 -1.90 -11.68 7.94
N VAL A 208 -3.09 -11.31 7.45
CA VAL A 208 -3.32 -10.15 6.60
C VAL A 208 -3.87 -8.99 7.43
N TRP A 209 -3.14 -7.88 7.46
CA TRP A 209 -3.55 -6.64 8.09
C TRP A 209 -4.15 -5.70 7.05
N VAL A 210 -5.32 -5.15 7.32
CA VAL A 210 -6.10 -4.35 6.35
C VAL A 210 -6.60 -3.08 7.00
N ALA A 211 -6.33 -1.94 6.36
CA ALA A 211 -6.93 -0.66 6.71
C ALA A 211 -8.39 -0.58 6.24
N LEU A 212 -9.25 0.02 7.03
CA LEU A 212 -10.66 0.18 6.70
C LEU A 212 -11.02 1.65 6.49
N TRP A 213 -11.07 2.09 5.23
CA TRP A 213 -11.56 3.41 4.85
C TRP A 213 -13.00 3.61 5.35
N ASP A 214 -13.28 4.75 6.01
CA ASP A 214 -14.52 5.05 6.72
C ASP A 214 -14.92 4.02 7.79
N GLY A 215 -13.96 3.17 8.23
CA GLY A 215 -14.16 2.15 9.25
C GLY A 215 -13.47 2.45 10.58
N ALA A 216 -12.65 3.50 10.64
CA ALA A 216 -11.89 3.89 11.85
C ALA A 216 -11.15 2.71 12.51
N ALA A 217 -10.64 1.77 11.74
CA ALA A 217 -9.96 0.59 12.25
C ALA A 217 -8.92 0.01 11.27
N ILE A 218 -7.97 -0.73 11.84
CA ILE A 218 -7.16 -1.74 11.14
C ILE A 218 -7.64 -3.11 11.61
N ARG A 219 -7.79 -4.07 10.72
CA ARG A 219 -8.12 -5.45 11.03
C ARG A 219 -6.98 -6.39 10.68
N ARG A 220 -6.77 -7.41 11.52
CA ARG A 220 -5.88 -8.55 11.26
C ARG A 220 -6.73 -9.78 11.02
N TYR A 221 -6.52 -10.44 9.89
CA TYR A 221 -7.14 -11.72 9.56
C TYR A 221 -6.09 -12.82 9.62
N ALA A 222 -6.39 -13.91 10.32
CA ALA A 222 -5.54 -15.07 10.39
C ALA A 222 -5.34 -15.71 8.99
N PRO A 223 -4.34 -16.61 8.80
CA PRO A 223 -4.09 -17.22 7.48
C PRO A 223 -5.26 -18.02 6.89
N ASP A 224 -6.24 -18.39 7.69
CA ASP A 224 -7.49 -19.04 7.26
C ASP A 224 -8.61 -18.05 6.90
N GLY A 225 -8.36 -16.75 6.97
CA GLY A 225 -9.31 -15.68 6.68
C GLY A 225 -10.21 -15.29 7.87
N THR A 226 -10.05 -15.89 9.03
CA THR A 226 -10.82 -15.51 10.22
C THR A 226 -10.33 -14.18 10.82
N LEU A 227 -11.27 -13.33 11.27
CA LEU A 227 -10.92 -12.07 11.93
C LEU A 227 -10.29 -12.37 13.31
N ASP A 228 -9.01 -12.02 13.46
CA ASP A 228 -8.21 -12.26 14.66
C ASP A 228 -8.16 -11.04 15.59
N ARG A 229 -8.01 -9.83 15.00
CA ARG A 229 -7.85 -8.61 15.79
C ARG A 229 -8.47 -7.41 15.11
N VAL A 230 -9.02 -6.50 15.91
CA VAL A 230 -9.44 -5.16 15.49
C VAL A 230 -8.69 -4.13 16.33
N VAL A 231 -8.04 -3.19 15.64
CA VAL A 231 -7.40 -2.01 16.25
C VAL A 231 -8.23 -0.80 15.89
N GLU A 232 -8.98 -0.28 16.84
CA GLU A 232 -9.77 0.94 16.66
C GLU A 232 -8.87 2.18 16.61
N LEU A 233 -9.20 3.12 15.72
CA LEU A 233 -8.46 4.34 15.48
C LEU A 233 -9.32 5.59 15.73
N PRO A 234 -8.73 6.69 16.22
CA PRO A 234 -9.48 7.92 16.56
C PRO A 234 -9.73 8.82 15.33
N PHE A 235 -9.76 8.26 14.13
CA PHE A 235 -10.07 8.94 12.88
C PHE A 235 -10.69 7.96 11.88
N PRO A 236 -11.60 8.43 10.98
CA PRO A 236 -12.42 7.53 10.17
C PRO A 236 -11.68 6.84 9.02
N ARG A 237 -10.60 7.43 8.50
CA ARG A 237 -9.99 7.03 7.22
C ARG A 237 -8.53 6.60 7.35
N PRO A 238 -8.22 5.47 8.01
CA PRO A 238 -6.96 4.79 7.76
C PRO A 238 -6.96 4.27 6.32
N THR A 239 -5.82 4.35 5.65
CA THR A 239 -5.70 4.03 4.22
C THR A 239 -4.87 2.79 3.98
N ALA A 240 -3.71 2.68 4.63
CA ALA A 240 -2.85 1.51 4.48
C ALA A 240 -1.99 1.29 5.73
N CYS A 241 -1.32 0.14 5.78
CA CYS A 241 -0.38 -0.21 6.82
C CYS A 241 0.85 -0.93 6.28
N ALA A 242 1.98 -0.83 6.99
CA ALA A 242 3.20 -1.56 6.69
C ALA A 242 4.04 -1.77 7.95
N PHE A 243 4.63 -2.95 8.08
CA PHE A 243 5.63 -3.19 9.11
C PHE A 243 6.95 -2.49 8.76
N GLY A 244 7.62 -1.96 9.79
CA GLY A 244 8.90 -1.27 9.67
C GLY A 244 9.63 -1.22 11.00
N GLY A 245 10.65 -0.39 11.08
CA GLY A 245 11.57 -0.37 12.21
C GLY A 245 12.74 -1.34 12.03
N ALA A 246 13.73 -1.28 12.93
CA ALA A 246 14.95 -2.07 12.80
C ALA A 246 14.68 -3.58 12.76
N ASP A 247 13.69 -4.02 13.55
CA ASP A 247 13.35 -5.44 13.74
C ASP A 247 12.04 -5.81 13.02
N LEU A 248 11.44 -4.88 12.24
CA LEU A 248 10.17 -5.05 11.54
C LEU A 248 9.00 -5.39 12.49
N THR A 249 9.00 -4.85 13.71
CA THR A 249 7.96 -5.12 14.70
C THR A 249 6.92 -4.02 14.81
N ASP A 250 7.20 -2.83 14.26
CA ASP A 250 6.35 -1.66 14.35
C ASP A 250 5.43 -1.57 13.15
N LEU A 251 4.14 -1.37 13.38
CA LEU A 251 3.15 -1.21 12.30
C LEU A 251 2.89 0.28 12.06
N TYR A 252 3.34 0.80 10.92
CA TYR A 252 3.07 2.15 10.45
C TYR A 252 1.74 2.22 9.72
N LEU A 253 0.97 3.29 9.98
CA LEU A 253 -0.37 3.50 9.43
C LEU A 253 -0.43 4.84 8.74
N THR A 254 -0.90 4.87 7.50
CA THR A 254 -1.27 6.10 6.80
C THR A 254 -2.75 6.42 6.97
N SER A 255 -3.12 7.68 6.74
CA SER A 255 -4.49 8.15 6.85
C SER A 255 -4.79 9.34 5.95
N ALA A 256 -6.07 9.58 5.69
CA ALA A 256 -6.54 10.64 4.80
C ALA A 256 -7.37 11.71 5.51
N ARG A 257 -7.25 12.96 5.01
CA ARG A 257 -8.14 14.09 5.32
C ARG A 257 -9.17 14.33 4.20
N ALA A 258 -8.95 13.74 3.02
CA ALA A 258 -9.85 13.89 1.87
C ALA A 258 -11.30 13.67 2.27
N GLY A 259 -12.21 14.58 1.88
CA GLY A 259 -13.64 14.49 2.15
C GLY A 259 -14.09 14.77 3.59
N LEU A 260 -13.18 14.99 4.56
CA LEU A 260 -13.54 15.28 5.96
C LEU A 260 -13.79 16.78 6.23
N GLY A 261 -13.40 17.65 5.30
CA GLY A 261 -13.62 19.10 5.39
C GLY A 261 -12.93 19.73 6.61
N ALA A 262 -13.56 20.81 7.13
CA ALA A 262 -13.03 21.57 8.27
C ALA A 262 -13.11 20.81 9.60
N PHE A 263 -13.90 19.76 9.67
CA PHE A 263 -14.09 18.94 10.88
C PHE A 263 -13.22 17.67 10.90
N ALA A 264 -12.20 17.60 10.07
CA ALA A 264 -11.27 16.48 10.08
C ALA A 264 -10.67 16.32 11.48
N PRO A 265 -10.70 15.10 12.05
CA PRO A 265 -10.06 14.82 13.34
C PRO A 265 -8.58 15.23 13.33
N PRO A 266 -7.99 15.67 14.45
CA PRO A 266 -6.62 16.18 14.50
C PRO A 266 -5.54 15.21 14.02
N LEU A 267 -5.82 13.91 14.08
CA LEU A 267 -4.89 12.85 13.63
C LEU A 267 -5.11 12.40 12.18
N ALA A 268 -6.20 12.79 11.54
CA ALA A 268 -6.43 12.49 10.13
C ALA A 268 -5.32 13.11 9.26
N GLY A 269 -4.81 12.34 8.29
CA GLY A 269 -3.68 12.72 7.44
C GLY A 269 -2.31 12.65 8.13
N SER A 270 -2.21 12.03 9.31
CA SER A 270 -0.94 11.75 9.98
C SER A 270 -0.39 10.38 9.55
N LEU A 271 0.92 10.22 9.67
CA LEU A 271 1.57 8.91 9.75
C LEU A 271 1.61 8.52 11.23
N LEU A 272 1.07 7.37 11.56
CA LEU A 272 1.05 6.83 12.91
C LEU A 272 1.85 5.55 13.00
N VAL A 273 2.15 5.11 14.22
CA VAL A 273 2.84 3.85 14.49
C VAL A 273 2.23 3.14 15.68
N ILE A 274 2.14 1.83 15.60
CA ILE A 274 1.83 0.92 16.70
C ILE A 274 3.11 0.12 16.96
N GLU A 275 3.80 0.44 18.04
CA GLU A 275 5.03 -0.24 18.42
C GLU A 275 4.76 -1.68 18.86
N GLY A 276 5.59 -2.60 18.40
CA GLY A 276 5.49 -4.02 18.79
C GLY A 276 4.17 -4.68 18.39
N ALA A 277 3.57 -4.28 17.27
CA ALA A 277 2.28 -4.80 16.81
C ALA A 277 2.32 -6.30 16.45
N GLY A 278 3.46 -6.77 15.97
CA GLY A 278 3.71 -8.14 15.50
C GLY A 278 5.07 -8.25 14.83
N GLN A 279 5.31 -9.29 14.06
CA GLN A 279 6.52 -9.45 13.26
C GLN A 279 6.17 -9.30 11.78
N GLY A 280 6.76 -8.31 11.12
CA GLY A 280 6.61 -8.10 9.68
C GLY A 280 7.62 -8.86 8.83
N LEU A 281 7.48 -8.72 7.54
CA LEU A 281 8.38 -9.25 6.50
C LEU A 281 9.14 -8.11 5.82
N ALA A 282 10.38 -8.38 5.43
CA ALA A 282 11.13 -7.46 4.58
C ALA A 282 10.42 -7.30 3.23
N GLN A 283 10.17 -6.06 2.83
CA GLN A 283 9.54 -5.77 1.54
C GLN A 283 10.60 -5.88 0.42
N PRO A 284 10.30 -6.57 -0.70
CA PRO A 284 11.18 -6.59 -1.86
C PRO A 284 11.36 -5.19 -2.46
N ALA A 285 12.50 -4.97 -3.11
CA ALA A 285 12.73 -3.80 -3.95
C ALA A 285 12.45 -4.14 -5.42
N PHE A 286 11.95 -3.16 -6.20
CA PHE A 286 11.73 -3.32 -7.63
C PHE A 286 13.06 -3.61 -8.34
N ALA A 287 13.08 -4.63 -9.18
CA ALA A 287 14.31 -5.15 -9.80
C ALA A 287 14.81 -4.32 -11.00
N GLY A 288 13.96 -3.39 -11.53
CA GLY A 288 14.32 -2.51 -12.66
C GLY A 288 14.88 -1.14 -12.27
#